data_919da4d7f3e6b60b3ec4481e34cb00bd
#
_entry.id   919da4d7f3e6b60b3ec4481e34cb00bd
#
_cell.length_a   1.000
_cell.length_b   1.000
_cell.length_c   1.000
_cell.angle_alpha   90.00
_cell.angle_beta   90.00
_cell.angle_gamma   90.00
#
_symmetry.space_group_name_H-M   'P 1'
#
loop_
_entity.id
_entity.type
_entity.pdbx_description
1 polymer ?
#
loop_
_entity_poly.entity_id
_entity_poly.type
_entity_poly.pdbx_seq_one_letter_code
_entity_poly.pdbx_strand_id
1 'polypeptide(L)'
;DYRIKVLNTINFKKSMNYNPLAYIHSEKDILKLVNCLIANTRGEGKGGDPFWEKSEVLLYTALIGYLWQEALEEDRNFATLIDMIGSMQTREDNEDFRNPIDLMFEDLEREKPDCFAVRQYKKFKLAAGVVCSKYPLNHEIFS
;
A
#
# COMPACT_ATOMS: atom_id res chain seq x y z
N ASP A 1 17.10 -9.06 -28.92
CA ASP A 1 16.91 -7.63 -28.61
C ASP A 1 17.12 -7.37 -27.13
N TYR A 2 18.26 -6.78 -26.79
CA TYR A 2 18.56 -6.38 -25.41
C TYR A 2 18.15 -4.91 -25.22
N ARG A 3 17.23 -4.65 -24.27
CA ARG A 3 16.93 -3.28 -23.81
C ARG A 3 17.87 -2.92 -22.67
N ILE A 4 18.81 -2.03 -22.92
CA ILE A 4 19.72 -1.53 -21.91
C ILE A 4 18.97 -0.49 -21.08
N LYS A 5 18.89 -0.70 -19.75
CA LYS A 5 18.37 0.27 -18.78
C LYS A 5 19.55 0.86 -18.00
N VAL A 6 19.64 2.17 -17.97
CA VAL A 6 20.73 2.90 -17.31
C VAL A 6 20.22 3.49 -16.01
N LEU A 7 20.82 3.06 -14.89
CA LEU A 7 20.67 3.71 -13.58
C LEU A 7 21.92 4.58 -13.35
N ASN A 8 21.77 5.89 -13.43
CA ASN A 8 22.86 6.83 -13.18
C ASN A 8 22.76 7.39 -11.78
N THR A 9 23.59 6.89 -10.87
CA THR A 9 23.60 7.30 -9.46
C THR A 9 24.29 8.65 -9.20
N ILE A 10 25.05 9.16 -10.18
CA ILE A 10 25.73 10.44 -10.08
C ILE A 10 24.83 11.58 -10.58
N ASN A 11 24.06 11.33 -11.63
CA ASN A 11 23.13 12.30 -12.20
C ASN A 11 21.78 11.65 -12.48
N PHE A 12 20.85 11.78 -11.52
CA PHE A 12 19.52 11.19 -11.62
C PHE A 12 18.69 11.69 -12.81
N LYS A 13 18.95 12.89 -13.32
CA LYS A 13 18.30 13.39 -14.54
C LYS A 13 18.63 12.57 -15.79
N LYS A 14 19.77 11.89 -15.78
CA LYS A 14 20.20 10.99 -16.86
C LYS A 14 19.86 9.52 -16.59
N SER A 15 19.23 9.24 -15.46
CA SER A 15 18.76 7.91 -15.10
C SER A 15 17.42 7.63 -15.77
N MET A 16 17.24 6.40 -16.23
CA MET A 16 15.92 5.98 -16.69
C MET A 16 15.01 5.84 -15.47
N ASN A 17 13.81 6.37 -15.56
CA ASN A 17 12.80 6.19 -14.52
C ASN A 17 12.48 4.71 -14.38
N TYR A 18 12.69 4.20 -13.18
CA TYR A 18 12.35 2.83 -12.82
C TYR A 18 11.07 2.81 -12.02
N ASN A 19 10.03 2.22 -12.59
CA ASN A 19 8.76 2.01 -11.91
C ASN A 19 8.58 0.50 -11.64
N PRO A 20 8.78 0.03 -10.42
CA PRO A 20 8.63 -1.40 -10.10
C PRO A 20 7.20 -1.91 -10.27
N LEU A 21 6.17 -1.06 -10.15
CA LEU A 21 4.79 -1.47 -10.37
C LEU A 21 4.51 -1.89 -11.83
N ALA A 22 5.29 -1.38 -12.79
CA ALA A 22 5.17 -1.77 -14.20
C ALA A 22 5.60 -3.23 -14.47
N TYR A 23 6.26 -3.88 -13.51
CA TYR A 23 6.72 -5.27 -13.61
C TYR A 23 5.83 -6.28 -12.88
N ILE A 24 4.70 -5.83 -12.37
CA ILE A 24 3.71 -6.69 -11.72
C ILE A 24 2.89 -7.39 -12.80
N HIS A 25 2.96 -8.70 -12.86
CA HIS A 25 2.20 -9.53 -13.78
C HIS A 25 1.26 -10.51 -13.04
N SER A 26 1.43 -10.63 -11.73
CA SER A 26 0.64 -11.55 -10.91
C SER A 26 0.50 -11.06 -9.46
N GLU A 27 -0.47 -11.61 -8.73
CA GLU A 27 -0.64 -11.37 -7.29
C GLU A 27 0.62 -11.73 -6.50
N LYS A 28 1.39 -12.74 -6.96
CA LYS A 28 2.65 -13.13 -6.32
C LYS A 28 3.72 -12.05 -6.45
N ASP A 29 3.72 -11.29 -7.54
CA ASP A 29 4.69 -10.21 -7.73
C ASP A 29 4.35 -9.01 -6.82
N ILE A 30 3.06 -8.77 -6.56
CA ILE A 30 2.62 -7.80 -5.56
C ILE A 30 3.19 -8.15 -4.18
N LEU A 31 3.02 -9.40 -3.75
CA LEU A 31 3.52 -9.87 -2.45
C LEU A 31 5.06 -9.75 -2.35
N LYS A 32 5.79 -10.07 -3.41
CA LYS A 32 7.25 -9.90 -3.45
C LYS A 32 7.64 -8.43 -3.32
N LEU A 33 6.97 -7.54 -4.06
CA LEU A 33 7.23 -6.11 -4.00
C LEU A 33 6.96 -5.55 -2.61
N VAL A 34 5.82 -5.89 -2.00
CA VAL A 34 5.46 -5.46 -0.65
C VAL A 34 6.48 -5.92 0.38
N ASN A 35 6.87 -7.20 0.35
CA ASN A 35 7.89 -7.72 1.26
C ASN A 35 9.24 -7.00 1.08
N CYS A 36 9.61 -6.71 -0.16
CA CYS A 36 10.83 -5.96 -0.45
C CYS A 36 10.76 -4.53 0.09
N LEU A 37 9.62 -3.84 -0.08
CA LEU A 37 9.41 -2.49 0.45
C LEU A 37 9.53 -2.47 1.98
N ILE A 38 8.83 -3.36 2.67
CA ILE A 38 8.83 -3.44 4.13
C ILE A 38 10.22 -3.79 4.65
N ALA A 39 10.91 -4.75 4.03
CA ALA A 39 12.28 -5.11 4.43
C ALA A 39 13.27 -3.95 4.29
N ASN A 40 13.10 -3.10 3.27
CA ASN A 40 14.00 -1.97 3.01
C ASN A 40 13.64 -0.70 3.80
N THR A 41 12.40 -0.56 4.25
CA THR A 41 11.95 0.59 5.07
C THR A 41 12.23 0.40 6.56
N ARG A 42 12.48 -0.83 6.99
CA ARG A 42 12.90 -1.11 8.37
C ARG A 42 14.36 -0.80 8.54
N GLY A 43 14.66 0.19 9.37
CA GLY A 43 16.02 0.44 9.83
C GLY A 43 16.57 -0.76 10.61
N GLU A 44 17.87 -0.98 10.54
CA GLU A 44 18.57 -1.96 11.39
C GLU A 44 18.31 -1.61 12.87
N GLY A 45 17.50 -2.40 13.55
CA GLY A 45 17.55 -2.36 15.00
C GLY A 45 16.28 -2.34 15.84
N LYS A 46 15.06 -2.43 15.29
CA LYS A 46 13.88 -2.71 16.14
C LYS A 46 12.89 -3.58 15.40
N GLY A 47 12.75 -4.83 15.82
CA GLY A 47 11.60 -5.64 15.49
C GLY A 47 10.36 -4.93 16.05
N GLY A 48 9.55 -4.36 15.17
CA GLY A 48 8.22 -3.86 15.53
C GLY A 48 7.35 -5.00 16.00
N ASP A 49 6.24 -4.71 16.65
CA ASP A 49 5.25 -5.70 17.03
C ASP A 49 4.82 -6.48 15.74
N PRO A 50 4.95 -7.83 15.74
CA PRO A 50 4.62 -8.67 14.58
C PRO A 50 3.20 -8.46 14.04
N PHE A 51 2.32 -7.93 14.87
CA PHE A 51 0.95 -7.61 14.51
C PHE A 51 0.87 -6.40 13.56
N TRP A 52 1.60 -5.33 13.87
CA TRP A 52 1.65 -4.12 13.03
C TRP A 52 2.27 -4.44 11.67
N GLU A 53 3.28 -5.28 11.66
CA GLU A 53 3.91 -5.76 10.44
C GLU A 53 2.91 -6.44 9.51
N LYS A 54 2.08 -7.30 10.08
CA LYS A 54 1.04 -8.03 9.32
C LYS A 54 -0.01 -7.08 8.74
N SER A 55 -0.43 -6.09 9.52
CA SER A 55 -1.42 -5.10 9.07
C SER A 55 -0.86 -4.22 7.97
N GLU A 56 0.40 -3.80 8.08
CA GLU A 56 1.10 -3.01 7.07
C GLU A 56 1.25 -3.79 5.75
N VAL A 57 1.66 -5.06 5.81
CA VAL A 57 1.72 -5.94 4.63
C VAL A 57 0.35 -6.03 3.95
N LEU A 58 -0.72 -6.22 4.70
CA LEU A 58 -2.08 -6.31 4.15
C LEU A 58 -2.52 -5.02 3.49
N LEU A 59 -2.23 -3.87 4.11
CA LEU A 59 -2.55 -2.55 3.57
C LEU A 59 -1.83 -2.31 2.25
N TYR A 60 -0.50 -2.43 2.22
CA TYR A 60 0.27 -2.22 0.98
C TYR A 60 -0.12 -3.20 -0.11
N THR A 61 -0.42 -4.45 0.25
CA THR A 61 -0.89 -5.45 -0.70
C THR A 61 -2.24 -5.06 -1.30
N ALA A 62 -3.16 -4.52 -0.50
CA ALA A 62 -4.45 -4.05 -0.97
C ALA A 62 -4.32 -2.83 -1.91
N LEU A 63 -3.54 -1.80 -1.51
CA LEU A 63 -3.36 -0.58 -2.28
C LEU A 63 -2.64 -0.85 -3.62
N ILE A 64 -1.54 -1.62 -3.60
CA ILE A 64 -0.82 -2.00 -4.82
C ILE A 64 -1.69 -2.91 -5.70
N GLY A 65 -2.46 -3.81 -5.09
CA GLY A 65 -3.43 -4.63 -5.79
C GLY A 65 -4.50 -3.80 -6.51
N TYR A 66 -5.00 -2.75 -5.86
CA TYR A 66 -5.93 -1.80 -6.47
C TYR A 66 -5.28 -1.09 -7.67
N LEU A 67 -4.09 -0.52 -7.48
CA LEU A 67 -3.37 0.16 -8.58
C LEU A 67 -3.11 -0.79 -9.77
N TRP A 68 -2.78 -2.03 -9.49
CA TRP A 68 -2.54 -3.01 -10.54
C TRP A 68 -3.80 -3.40 -11.32
N GLN A 69 -4.94 -3.55 -10.62
CA GLN A 69 -6.19 -4.03 -11.22
C GLN A 69 -7.02 -2.93 -11.87
N GLU A 70 -7.08 -1.75 -11.24
CA GLU A 70 -8.07 -0.72 -11.58
C GLU A 70 -7.44 0.58 -12.11
N ALA A 71 -6.19 0.91 -11.71
CA ALA A 71 -5.59 2.16 -12.11
C ALA A 71 -5.13 2.16 -13.57
N LEU A 72 -5.16 3.34 -14.18
CA LEU A 72 -4.55 3.57 -15.49
C LEU A 72 -3.04 3.33 -15.43
N GLU A 73 -2.42 2.99 -16.55
CA GLU A 73 -0.98 2.66 -16.60
C GLU A 73 -0.11 3.83 -16.09
N GLU A 74 -0.50 5.06 -16.37
CA GLU A 74 0.18 6.28 -15.91
C GLU A 74 0.10 6.49 -14.40
N ASP A 75 -0.97 5.99 -13.75
CA ASP A 75 -1.20 6.10 -12.31
C ASP A 75 -0.60 4.92 -11.52
N ARG A 76 -0.13 3.88 -12.19
CA ARG A 76 0.53 2.73 -11.57
C ARG A 76 1.97 3.07 -11.18
N ASN A 77 2.13 3.94 -10.19
CA ASN A 77 3.43 4.41 -9.72
C ASN A 77 3.45 4.63 -8.21
N PHE A 78 4.65 4.83 -7.65
CA PHE A 78 4.81 5.06 -6.21
C PHE A 78 4.26 6.40 -5.73
N ALA A 79 4.21 7.43 -6.57
CA ALA A 79 3.64 8.72 -6.18
C ALA A 79 2.16 8.54 -5.84
N THR A 80 1.41 7.87 -6.71
CA THR A 80 0.00 7.54 -6.47
C THR A 80 -0.18 6.68 -5.21
N LEU A 81 0.69 5.69 -4.98
CA LEU A 81 0.65 4.88 -3.76
C LEU A 81 0.84 5.74 -2.50
N ILE A 82 1.80 6.66 -2.51
CA ILE A 82 2.07 7.58 -1.39
C ILE A 82 0.87 8.51 -1.15
N ASP A 83 0.27 9.03 -2.21
CA ASP A 83 -0.93 9.87 -2.12
C ASP A 83 -2.12 9.10 -1.52
N MET A 84 -2.30 7.83 -1.90
CA MET A 84 -3.31 6.95 -1.30
C MET A 84 -3.07 6.76 0.21
N ILE A 85 -1.83 6.46 0.62
CA ILE A 85 -1.45 6.31 2.03
C ILE A 85 -1.69 7.62 2.79
N GLY A 86 -1.28 8.75 2.21
CA GLY A 86 -1.51 10.07 2.80
C GLY A 86 -3.00 10.40 2.98
N SER A 87 -3.84 9.92 2.06
CA SER A 87 -5.30 10.11 2.12
C SER A 87 -5.98 9.25 3.20
N MET A 88 -5.28 8.26 3.74
CA MET A 88 -5.78 7.42 4.84
C MET A 88 -5.66 8.08 6.21
N GLN A 89 -4.99 9.23 6.33
CA GLN A 89 -4.87 9.93 7.60
C GLN A 89 -6.26 10.36 8.08
N THR A 90 -6.70 9.78 9.18
CA THR A 90 -7.96 10.13 9.83
C THR A 90 -7.85 11.55 10.42
N ARG A 91 -8.84 12.39 10.13
CA ARG A 91 -9.05 13.62 10.89
C ARG A 91 -9.78 13.25 12.16
N GLU A 92 -9.12 13.40 13.30
CA GLU A 92 -9.67 13.09 14.63
C GLU A 92 -10.90 13.97 15.00
N ASP A 93 -11.12 15.04 14.26
CA ASP A 93 -12.13 16.06 14.58
C ASP A 93 -13.56 15.74 14.09
N ASN A 94 -13.75 14.61 13.38
CA ASN A 94 -15.06 14.32 12.79
C ASN A 94 -15.36 12.82 12.81
N GLU A 95 -16.25 12.39 13.70
CA GLU A 95 -16.69 10.98 13.82
C GLU A 95 -17.39 10.46 12.54
N ASP A 96 -17.92 11.37 11.71
CA ASP A 96 -18.57 11.03 10.44
C ASP A 96 -17.60 11.02 9.25
N PHE A 97 -16.30 11.27 9.48
CA PHE A 97 -15.32 11.32 8.40
C PHE A 97 -15.08 9.93 7.83
N ARG A 98 -15.57 9.71 6.62
CA ARG A 98 -15.20 8.52 5.83
C ARG A 98 -13.91 8.78 5.09
N ASN A 99 -12.95 7.90 5.30
CA ASN A 99 -11.69 7.91 4.60
C ASN A 99 -11.94 7.72 3.08
N PRO A 100 -11.38 8.56 2.20
CA PRO A 100 -11.51 8.41 0.74
C PRO A 100 -11.14 7.01 0.23
N ILE A 101 -10.17 6.36 0.84
CA ILE A 101 -9.74 5.00 0.49
C ILE A 101 -10.82 3.97 0.86
N ASP A 102 -11.48 4.13 2.02
CA ASP A 102 -12.61 3.27 2.38
C ASP A 102 -13.73 3.34 1.33
N LEU A 103 -14.10 4.54 0.90
CA LEU A 103 -15.12 4.75 -0.12
C LEU A 103 -14.73 4.11 -1.46
N MET A 104 -13.47 4.28 -1.86
CA MET A 104 -12.94 3.70 -3.09
C MET A 104 -13.00 2.16 -3.08
N PHE A 105 -12.66 1.53 -1.95
CA PHE A 105 -12.77 0.08 -1.80
C PHE A 105 -14.21 -0.41 -1.65
N GLU A 106 -15.11 0.38 -1.03
CA GLU A 106 -16.55 0.08 -0.99
C GLU A 106 -17.17 0.07 -2.40
N ASP A 107 -16.79 1.04 -3.24
CA ASP A 107 -17.26 1.10 -4.63
C ASP A 107 -16.71 -0.08 -5.44
N LEU A 108 -15.41 -0.40 -5.29
CA LEU A 108 -14.84 -1.57 -5.95
C LEU A 108 -15.46 -2.87 -5.47
N GLU A 109 -15.82 -2.99 -4.19
CA GLU A 109 -16.51 -4.17 -3.64
C GLU A 109 -17.90 -4.36 -4.26
N ARG A 110 -18.63 -3.28 -4.55
CA ARG A 110 -19.95 -3.38 -5.22
C ARG A 110 -19.81 -3.89 -6.63
N GLU A 111 -18.75 -3.50 -7.35
CA GLU A 111 -18.52 -3.94 -8.73
C GLU A 111 -17.84 -5.32 -8.81
N LYS A 112 -16.85 -5.56 -7.96
CA LYS A 112 -16.00 -6.75 -7.98
C LYS A 112 -15.72 -7.28 -6.57
N PRO A 113 -16.72 -7.90 -5.91
CA PRO A 113 -16.66 -8.26 -4.47
C PRO A 113 -15.54 -9.24 -4.11
N ASP A 114 -15.10 -10.07 -5.05
CA ASP A 114 -14.09 -11.12 -4.82
C ASP A 114 -12.73 -10.81 -5.45
N CYS A 115 -12.50 -9.58 -5.92
CA CYS A 115 -11.21 -9.23 -6.48
C CYS A 115 -10.10 -9.24 -5.42
N PHE A 116 -8.87 -9.42 -5.87
CA PHE A 116 -7.71 -9.54 -4.99
C PHE A 116 -7.56 -8.35 -4.04
N ALA A 117 -7.65 -7.13 -4.56
CA ALA A 117 -7.50 -5.90 -3.79
C ALA A 117 -8.54 -5.81 -2.66
N VAL A 118 -9.82 -6.06 -2.95
CA VAL A 118 -10.93 -6.05 -1.97
C VAL A 118 -10.70 -7.10 -0.88
N ARG A 119 -10.32 -8.32 -1.27
CA ARG A 119 -10.03 -9.39 -0.28
C ARG A 119 -8.91 -9.01 0.69
N GLN A 120 -7.84 -8.38 0.20
CA GLN A 120 -6.73 -7.93 1.06
C GLN A 120 -7.14 -6.76 1.95
N TYR A 121 -7.92 -5.81 1.42
CA TYR A 121 -8.41 -4.68 2.20
C TYR A 121 -9.35 -5.10 3.33
N LYS A 122 -10.25 -6.04 3.09
CA LYS A 122 -11.10 -6.65 4.13
C LYS A 122 -10.26 -7.28 5.25
N LYS A 123 -9.21 -8.03 4.90
CA LYS A 123 -8.30 -8.61 5.90
C LYS A 123 -7.59 -7.52 6.71
N PHE A 124 -7.16 -6.44 6.05
CA PHE A 124 -6.58 -5.29 6.73
C PHE A 124 -7.56 -4.65 7.72
N LYS A 125 -8.79 -4.38 7.30
CA LYS A 125 -9.84 -3.79 8.18
C LYS A 125 -10.15 -4.68 9.37
N LEU A 126 -10.21 -5.99 9.19
CA LEU A 126 -10.39 -6.94 10.29
C LEU A 126 -9.21 -6.90 11.27
N ALA A 127 -7.98 -6.88 10.78
CA ALA A 127 -6.79 -6.76 11.59
C ALA A 127 -6.77 -5.42 12.34
N ALA A 128 -7.03 -4.30 11.68
CA ALA A 128 -7.11 -2.98 12.29
C ALA A 128 -8.23 -2.87 13.33
N GLY A 129 -9.42 -3.45 13.07
CA GLY A 129 -10.54 -3.48 14.00
C GLY A 129 -10.25 -4.24 15.28
N VAL A 130 -9.51 -5.35 15.21
CA VAL A 130 -9.07 -6.11 16.40
C VAL A 130 -8.13 -5.28 17.27
N VAL A 131 -7.33 -4.39 16.67
CA VAL A 131 -6.42 -3.51 17.42
C VAL A 131 -7.16 -2.41 18.15
N CYS A 132 -8.09 -1.73 17.49
CA CYS A 132 -8.90 -0.68 18.13
C CYS A 132 -9.67 -1.21 19.35
N SER A 133 -10.04 -2.50 19.37
CA SER A 133 -10.69 -3.11 20.52
C SER A 133 -9.73 -3.52 21.64
N LYS A 134 -8.46 -3.80 21.33
CA LYS A 134 -7.43 -4.23 22.30
C LYS A 134 -6.61 -3.09 22.89
N TYR A 135 -6.43 -2.02 22.14
CA TYR A 135 -5.62 -0.85 22.53
C TYR A 135 -6.40 0.41 22.20
N PRO A 136 -7.18 0.97 23.15
CA PRO A 136 -7.82 2.26 22.94
C PRO A 136 -6.72 3.32 22.75
N LEU A 137 -6.65 3.87 21.53
CA LEU A 137 -5.99 5.09 21.10
C LEU A 137 -4.70 5.47 21.87
N ASN A 138 -3.57 4.97 21.43
CA ASN A 138 -2.31 5.66 21.63
C ASN A 138 -1.83 6.21 20.28
N HIS A 139 -1.59 7.53 20.27
CA HIS A 139 -1.26 8.42 19.14
C HIS A 139 0.00 8.07 18.32
N GLU A 140 0.63 6.91 18.51
CA GLU A 140 1.95 6.62 17.93
C GLU A 140 1.94 5.84 16.61
N ILE A 141 0.76 5.58 16.03
CA ILE A 141 0.65 4.64 14.90
C ILE A 141 0.93 5.30 13.55
N PHE A 142 0.82 6.62 13.43
CA PHE A 142 0.96 7.37 12.17
C PHE A 142 1.89 8.60 12.27
N SER A 143 2.81 8.59 13.20
CA SER A 143 3.85 9.63 13.27
C SER A 143 5.13 9.18 12.59
#